data_5d668576c83ea4cd522f4a52e7f0a787
#
_entry.id   5d668576c83ea4cd522f4a52e7f0a787
#
_cell.length_a   1.000
_cell.length_b   1.000
_cell.length_c   1.000
_cell.angle_alpha   90.00
_cell.angle_beta   90.00
_cell.angle_gamma   90.00
#
_symmetry.space_group_name_H-M   'P 1'
#
loop_
_entity.id
_entity.type
_entity.pdbx_description
1 polymer ?
#
loop_
_entity_poly.entity_id
_entity_poly.type
_entity_poly.pdbx_seq_one_letter_code
_entity_poly.pdbx_strand_id
1 'polypeptide(L)'
;MANYGIALDIGTSGLRCQALDLDTGETLATAITQRHPIPGMNVIDHVNFAIQSGEDVAHGLIVNAANNLFAALGIDLTQVRRIGVCGNTFQMSLFENIEIRDLAYAGKNALKNMGVVPPERNGSIRKAEELGLVGMPNAEVIIPPAVTHEIGADAIAMLKMTNILEEKEPVIVVDSPAIQAEQTMRPSWYCSRSSRSVRGRM
;
A
#
# COMPACT_ATOMS: atom_id res chain seq x y z
N MET A 1 24.70 7.97 -13.16
CA MET A 1 24.38 7.02 -12.06
C MET A 1 22.92 6.68 -12.25
N ALA A 2 22.53 5.44 -12.07
CA ALA A 2 21.13 5.07 -12.16
C ALA A 2 20.30 5.78 -11.06
N ASN A 3 19.04 6.12 -11.35
CA ASN A 3 18.16 6.86 -10.48
C ASN A 3 16.85 6.10 -10.38
N TYR A 4 16.78 5.17 -9.43
CA TYR A 4 15.66 4.25 -9.33
C TYR A 4 14.63 4.68 -8.30
N GLY A 5 13.36 4.41 -8.62
CA GLY A 5 12.24 4.44 -7.70
C GLY A 5 11.63 3.05 -7.54
N ILE A 6 10.98 2.83 -6.41
CA ILE A 6 10.16 1.63 -6.18
C ILE A 6 8.74 2.08 -5.83
N ALA A 7 7.75 1.49 -6.48
CA ALA A 7 6.36 1.55 -6.06
C ALA A 7 6.02 0.25 -5.33
N LEU A 8 5.54 0.33 -4.08
CA LEU A 8 5.13 -0.81 -3.26
C LEU A 8 3.64 -0.71 -2.94
N ASP A 9 2.89 -1.74 -3.28
CA ASP A 9 1.48 -1.92 -2.90
C ASP A 9 1.37 -3.04 -1.86
N ILE A 10 0.86 -2.71 -0.68
CA ILE A 10 0.63 -3.65 0.43
C ILE A 10 -0.86 -4.01 0.45
N GLY A 11 -1.24 -4.89 -0.46
CA GLY A 11 -2.62 -5.37 -0.59
C GLY A 11 -2.94 -6.50 0.38
N THR A 12 -4.22 -6.70 0.70
CA THR A 12 -4.69 -7.77 1.61
C THR A 12 -4.38 -9.17 1.09
N SER A 13 -4.34 -9.38 -0.22
CA SER A 13 -4.02 -10.69 -0.83
C SER A 13 -2.53 -10.94 -1.00
N GLY A 14 -1.70 -9.92 -0.88
CA GLY A 14 -0.24 -10.00 -1.05
C GLY A 14 0.36 -8.65 -1.38
N LEU A 15 1.69 -8.61 -1.42
CA LEU A 15 2.48 -7.43 -1.74
C LEU A 15 2.89 -7.44 -3.22
N ARG A 16 2.97 -6.25 -3.81
CA ARG A 16 3.44 -6.04 -5.18
C ARG A 16 4.41 -4.88 -5.21
N CYS A 17 5.47 -4.99 -6.01
CA CYS A 17 6.34 -3.84 -6.23
C CYS A 17 6.81 -3.75 -7.68
N GLN A 18 7.14 -2.52 -8.08
CA GLN A 18 7.73 -2.20 -9.38
C GLN A 18 8.97 -1.33 -9.16
N ALA A 19 10.03 -1.66 -9.87
CA ALA A 19 11.18 -0.78 -10.03
C ALA A 19 10.97 0.12 -11.24
N LEU A 20 11.26 1.39 -11.08
CA LEU A 20 11.08 2.44 -12.07
C LEU A 20 12.41 3.17 -12.28
N ASP A 21 12.74 3.49 -13.50
CA ASP A 21 13.72 4.52 -13.80
C ASP A 21 13.07 5.90 -13.60
N LEU A 22 13.59 6.69 -12.66
CA LEU A 22 12.98 8.00 -12.33
C LEU A 22 13.26 9.07 -13.39
N ASP A 23 14.24 8.86 -14.26
CA ASP A 23 14.59 9.82 -15.31
C ASP A 23 13.69 9.63 -16.55
N THR A 24 13.31 8.38 -16.84
CA THR A 24 12.49 8.02 -18.01
C THR A 24 11.05 7.69 -17.67
N GLY A 25 10.76 7.27 -16.43
CA GLY A 25 9.47 6.74 -16.01
C GLY A 25 9.22 5.29 -16.45
N GLU A 26 10.23 4.62 -17.03
CA GLU A 26 10.10 3.24 -17.50
C GLU A 26 10.07 2.25 -16.33
N THR A 27 9.19 1.25 -16.41
CA THR A 27 9.17 0.13 -15.48
C THR A 27 10.24 -0.89 -15.84
N LEU A 28 11.21 -1.08 -14.95
CA LEU A 28 12.37 -1.95 -15.16
C LEU A 28 12.09 -3.40 -14.75
N ALA A 29 11.38 -3.59 -13.65
CA ALA A 29 11.08 -4.89 -13.08
C ALA A 29 9.80 -4.85 -12.24
N THR A 30 9.16 -6.01 -12.08
CA THR A 30 7.98 -6.19 -11.21
C THR A 30 8.13 -7.47 -10.42
N ALA A 31 7.83 -7.42 -9.12
CA ALA A 31 7.79 -8.58 -8.24
C ALA A 31 6.50 -8.60 -7.43
N ILE A 32 5.99 -9.81 -7.16
CA ILE A 32 4.76 -10.03 -6.39
C ILE A 32 4.96 -11.20 -5.42
N THR A 33 4.33 -11.13 -4.26
CA THR A 33 4.21 -12.31 -3.38
C THR A 33 3.05 -13.18 -3.86
N GLN A 34 3.18 -14.50 -3.69
CA GLN A 34 2.07 -15.42 -3.99
C GLN A 34 0.91 -15.30 -2.99
N ARG A 35 1.23 -14.89 -1.75
CA ARG A 35 0.28 -14.71 -0.65
C ARG A 35 0.72 -13.55 0.23
N HIS A 36 -0.20 -13.05 1.02
CA HIS A 36 0.12 -12.09 2.07
C HIS A 36 1.02 -12.74 3.14
N PRO A 37 2.03 -12.02 3.70
CA PRO A 37 2.93 -12.58 4.71
C PRO A 37 2.23 -12.84 6.06
N ILE A 38 1.20 -12.07 6.39
CA ILE A 38 0.35 -12.32 7.56
C ILE A 38 -0.68 -13.39 7.19
N PRO A 39 -0.87 -14.45 8.03
CA PRO A 39 -1.87 -15.47 7.79
C PRO A 39 -3.30 -14.91 7.79
N GLY A 40 -4.12 -15.39 6.86
CA GLY A 40 -5.52 -15.00 6.73
C GLY A 40 -5.94 -14.79 5.29
N MET A 41 -7.24 -14.60 5.08
CA MET A 41 -7.82 -14.40 3.75
C MET A 41 -8.36 -12.97 3.53
N ASN A 42 -8.49 -12.21 4.61
CA ASN A 42 -9.08 -10.88 4.59
C ASN A 42 -8.45 -9.98 5.66
N VAL A 43 -8.81 -8.69 5.66
CA VAL A 43 -8.29 -7.70 6.60
C VAL A 43 -8.59 -8.08 8.05
N ILE A 44 -9.76 -8.65 8.34
CA ILE A 44 -10.17 -9.02 9.72
C ILE A 44 -9.27 -10.13 10.27
N ASP A 45 -8.91 -11.11 9.43
CA ASP A 45 -7.97 -12.16 9.83
C ASP A 45 -6.60 -11.58 10.19
N HIS A 46 -6.12 -10.63 9.38
CA HIS A 46 -4.85 -9.95 9.64
C HIS A 46 -4.88 -9.10 10.91
N VAL A 47 -6.01 -8.40 11.16
CA VAL A 47 -6.26 -7.66 12.42
C VAL A 47 -6.16 -8.62 13.61
N ASN A 48 -6.89 -9.73 13.57
CA ASN A 48 -6.89 -10.72 14.64
C ASN A 48 -5.49 -11.30 14.87
N PHE A 49 -4.77 -11.61 13.81
CA PHE A 49 -3.39 -12.09 13.91
C PHE A 49 -2.50 -11.06 14.62
N ALA A 50 -2.53 -9.81 14.18
CA ALA A 50 -1.68 -8.76 14.74
C ALA A 50 -2.00 -8.47 16.21
N ILE A 51 -3.28 -8.52 16.61
CA ILE A 51 -3.69 -8.37 18.02
C ILE A 51 -3.23 -9.56 18.87
N GLN A 52 -3.32 -10.78 18.36
CA GLN A 52 -2.95 -11.99 19.12
C GLN A 52 -1.45 -12.23 19.19
N SER A 53 -0.71 -11.96 18.11
CA SER A 53 0.72 -12.23 18.01
C SER A 53 1.60 -11.05 18.36
N GLY A 54 1.02 -9.83 18.39
CA GLY A 54 1.71 -8.56 18.56
C GLY A 54 1.91 -7.81 17.25
N GLU A 55 1.76 -6.50 17.32
CA GLU A 55 1.91 -5.59 16.16
C GLU A 55 3.34 -5.64 15.60
N ASP A 56 4.36 -5.71 16.47
CA ASP A 56 5.76 -5.83 16.06
C ASP A 56 6.03 -7.09 15.23
N VAL A 57 5.36 -8.21 15.56
CA VAL A 57 5.49 -9.46 14.79
C VAL A 57 4.87 -9.28 13.41
N ALA A 58 3.68 -8.70 13.34
CA ALA A 58 2.99 -8.43 12.08
C ALA A 58 3.78 -7.43 11.20
N HIS A 59 4.30 -6.35 11.80
CA HIS A 59 5.20 -5.40 11.16
C HIS A 59 6.41 -6.12 10.55
N GLY A 60 7.12 -6.92 11.35
CA GLY A 60 8.30 -7.65 10.90
C GLY A 60 8.01 -8.58 9.71
N LEU A 61 6.85 -9.23 9.67
CA LEU A 61 6.44 -10.06 8.54
C LEU A 61 6.26 -9.26 7.25
N ILE A 62 5.61 -8.09 7.34
CA ILE A 62 5.40 -7.20 6.18
C ILE A 62 6.73 -6.65 5.67
N VAL A 63 7.58 -6.13 6.55
CA VAL A 63 8.87 -5.54 6.19
C VAL A 63 9.81 -6.59 5.58
N ASN A 64 9.85 -7.80 6.17
CA ASN A 64 10.65 -8.90 5.60
C ASN A 64 10.16 -9.30 4.21
N ALA A 65 8.84 -9.36 4.00
CA ALA A 65 8.29 -9.66 2.68
C ALA A 65 8.60 -8.54 1.66
N ALA A 66 8.53 -7.27 2.05
CA ALA A 66 8.93 -6.14 1.21
C ALA A 66 10.41 -6.21 0.84
N ASN A 67 11.30 -6.47 1.80
CA ASN A 67 12.73 -6.62 1.55
C ASN A 67 13.03 -7.77 0.58
N ASN A 68 12.34 -8.91 0.72
CA ASN A 68 12.48 -10.04 -0.21
C ASN A 68 12.00 -9.68 -1.63
N LEU A 69 10.90 -8.92 -1.74
CA LEU A 69 10.42 -8.43 -3.04
C LEU A 69 11.41 -7.48 -3.69
N PHE A 70 11.98 -6.55 -2.92
CA PHE A 70 12.97 -5.60 -3.44
C PHE A 70 14.22 -6.32 -3.93
N ALA A 71 14.69 -7.32 -3.20
CA ALA A 71 15.80 -8.17 -3.64
C ALA A 71 15.46 -8.94 -4.94
N ALA A 72 14.22 -9.36 -5.11
CA ALA A 72 13.76 -10.08 -6.30
C ALA A 72 13.62 -9.19 -7.57
N LEU A 73 13.64 -7.85 -7.43
CA LEU A 73 13.62 -6.94 -8.58
C LEU A 73 14.90 -7.03 -9.44
N GLY A 74 16.01 -7.53 -8.88
CA GLY A 74 17.26 -7.71 -9.63
C GLY A 74 17.95 -6.40 -10.05
N ILE A 75 17.61 -5.28 -9.42
CA ILE A 75 18.26 -3.97 -9.61
C ILE A 75 19.28 -3.70 -8.52
N ASP A 76 20.17 -2.73 -8.75
CA ASP A 76 21.07 -2.23 -7.71
C ASP A 76 20.29 -1.36 -6.71
N LEU A 77 19.92 -1.93 -5.57
CA LEU A 77 19.14 -1.26 -4.53
C LEU A 77 19.83 -0.02 -3.96
N THR A 78 21.17 0.08 -4.04
CA THR A 78 21.90 1.27 -3.57
C THR A 78 21.62 2.51 -4.41
N GLN A 79 21.10 2.34 -5.64
CA GLN A 79 20.70 3.40 -6.55
C GLN A 79 19.23 3.82 -6.36
N VAL A 80 18.49 3.19 -5.48
CA VAL A 80 17.10 3.58 -5.17
C VAL A 80 17.11 4.88 -4.37
N ARG A 81 16.35 5.85 -4.83
CA ARG A 81 16.21 7.18 -4.23
C ARG A 81 14.85 7.39 -3.57
N ARG A 82 13.80 6.80 -4.13
CA ARG A 82 12.45 6.97 -3.63
C ARG A 82 11.69 5.66 -3.64
N ILE A 83 10.88 5.47 -2.60
CA ILE A 83 9.94 4.36 -2.47
C ILE A 83 8.58 4.97 -2.19
N GLY A 84 7.64 4.85 -3.11
CA GLY A 84 6.24 5.19 -2.89
C GLY A 84 5.51 3.96 -2.37
N VAL A 85 4.83 4.09 -1.23
CA VAL A 85 4.08 2.96 -0.64
C VAL A 85 2.59 3.27 -0.64
N CYS A 86 1.77 2.30 -0.97
CA CYS A 86 0.32 2.38 -0.81
C CYS A 86 -0.25 1.07 -0.25
N GLY A 87 -1.46 1.14 0.25
CA GLY A 87 -2.20 0.05 0.86
C GLY A 87 -3.38 0.58 1.65
N ASN A 88 -4.25 -0.30 2.12
CA ASN A 88 -5.32 0.12 3.02
C ASN A 88 -4.79 0.58 4.38
N THR A 89 -5.60 1.32 5.11
CA THR A 89 -5.19 1.95 6.37
C THR A 89 -4.58 0.98 7.37
N PHE A 90 -5.10 -0.24 7.47
CA PHE A 90 -4.60 -1.24 8.40
C PHE A 90 -3.21 -1.76 8.00
N GLN A 91 -3.02 -2.13 6.72
CA GLN A 91 -1.74 -2.62 6.23
C GLN A 91 -0.65 -1.54 6.32
N MET A 92 -1.01 -0.29 6.03
CA MET A 92 -0.10 0.83 6.18
C MET A 92 0.30 1.07 7.64
N SER A 93 -0.66 0.96 8.58
CA SER A 93 -0.35 1.10 10.01
C SER A 93 0.61 0.02 10.49
N LEU A 94 0.45 -1.22 10.05
CA LEU A 94 1.39 -2.30 10.34
C LEU A 94 2.76 -2.07 9.70
N PHE A 95 2.80 -1.59 8.46
CA PHE A 95 4.05 -1.26 7.78
C PHE A 95 4.83 -0.15 8.51
N GLU A 96 4.13 0.83 9.07
CA GLU A 96 4.73 1.92 9.84
C GLU A 96 5.00 1.56 11.31
N ASN A 97 4.58 0.40 11.77
CA ASN A 97 4.63 -0.06 13.16
C ASN A 97 3.92 0.91 14.12
N ILE A 98 2.70 1.29 13.78
CA ILE A 98 1.86 2.18 14.61
C ILE A 98 0.60 1.45 15.05
N GLU A 99 0.05 1.89 16.18
CA GLU A 99 -1.13 1.34 16.86
C GLU A 99 -2.30 1.04 15.90
N ILE A 100 -2.89 -0.14 15.99
CA ILE A 100 -3.98 -0.62 15.13
C ILE A 100 -5.27 -0.93 15.89
N ARG A 101 -5.25 -0.98 17.22
CA ARG A 101 -6.42 -1.36 18.02
C ARG A 101 -7.58 -0.38 17.86
N ASP A 102 -7.29 0.86 17.51
CA ASP A 102 -8.31 1.87 17.16
C ASP A 102 -9.06 1.54 15.87
N LEU A 103 -8.43 0.80 14.94
CA LEU A 103 -9.07 0.31 13.72
C LEU A 103 -9.88 -0.98 13.96
N ALA A 104 -9.50 -1.75 14.98
CA ALA A 104 -10.12 -3.03 15.30
C ALA A 104 -11.35 -2.89 16.21
N TYR A 105 -11.33 -1.92 17.11
CA TYR A 105 -12.34 -1.76 18.14
C TYR A 105 -13.10 -0.45 17.98
N ALA A 106 -14.41 -0.54 17.82
CA ALA A 106 -15.27 0.63 17.72
C ALA A 106 -15.63 1.19 19.11
N GLY A 107 -15.63 2.51 19.22
CA GLY A 107 -16.16 3.25 20.36
C GLY A 107 -15.11 3.85 21.28
N LYS A 108 -15.28 5.16 21.55
CA LYS A 108 -14.35 5.95 22.38
C LYS A 108 -14.15 5.39 23.79
N ASN A 109 -15.19 4.83 24.39
CA ASN A 109 -15.12 4.26 25.73
C ASN A 109 -14.31 2.96 25.78
N ALA A 110 -14.46 2.11 24.76
CA ALA A 110 -13.68 0.87 24.64
C ALA A 110 -12.19 1.17 24.51
N LEU A 111 -11.82 2.06 23.61
CA LEU A 111 -10.42 2.49 23.42
C LEU A 111 -9.83 3.11 24.67
N LYS A 112 -10.58 4.00 25.35
CA LYS A 112 -10.13 4.60 26.61
C LYS A 112 -9.88 3.56 27.69
N ASN A 113 -10.76 2.56 27.83
CA ASN A 113 -10.61 1.49 28.82
C ASN A 113 -9.39 0.60 28.52
N MET A 114 -9.00 0.48 27.26
CA MET A 114 -7.79 -0.25 26.83
C MET A 114 -6.53 0.63 26.85
N GLY A 115 -6.62 1.90 27.21
CA GLY A 115 -5.51 2.84 27.18
C GLY A 115 -5.01 3.15 25.77
N VAL A 116 -5.87 2.96 24.75
CA VAL A 116 -5.52 3.21 23.35
C VAL A 116 -5.81 4.65 22.97
N VAL A 117 -4.79 5.33 22.48
CA VAL A 117 -4.90 6.65 21.86
C VAL A 117 -4.77 6.45 20.37
N PRO A 118 -5.81 6.75 19.57
CA PRO A 118 -5.72 6.64 18.11
C PRO A 118 -4.55 7.46 17.57
N PRO A 119 -3.65 6.87 16.79
CA PRO A 119 -2.54 7.61 16.20
C PRO A 119 -3.02 8.49 15.04
N GLU A 120 -2.29 9.58 14.81
CA GLU A 120 -2.45 10.33 13.57
C GLU A 120 -1.77 9.57 12.43
N ARG A 121 -2.49 9.40 11.31
CA ARG A 121 -2.00 8.73 10.09
C ARG A 121 -1.77 9.76 9.00
N ASN A 122 -0.99 10.78 9.33
CA ASN A 122 -0.61 11.83 8.40
C ASN A 122 0.39 11.30 7.37
N GLY A 123 0.37 11.91 6.17
CA GLY A 123 1.41 11.63 5.18
C GLY A 123 2.79 11.99 5.72
N SER A 124 3.78 11.18 5.39
CA SER A 124 5.14 11.36 5.86
C SER A 124 6.19 10.97 4.82
N ILE A 125 7.41 11.49 5.00
CA ILE A 125 8.59 11.04 4.27
C ILE A 125 9.59 10.56 5.32
N ARG A 126 10.01 9.31 5.22
CA ARG A 126 10.91 8.65 6.17
C ARG A 126 12.08 8.03 5.46
N LYS A 127 13.20 7.80 6.15
CA LYS A 127 14.30 7.02 5.60
C LYS A 127 13.93 5.53 5.55
N ALA A 128 14.39 4.83 4.52
CA ALA A 128 14.14 3.40 4.36
C ALA A 128 14.61 2.59 5.59
N GLU A 129 15.76 2.94 6.15
CA GLU A 129 16.32 2.29 7.35
C GLU A 129 15.44 2.42 8.60
N GLU A 130 14.73 3.54 8.77
CA GLU A 130 13.82 3.77 9.90
C GLU A 130 12.61 2.82 9.90
N LEU A 131 12.29 2.29 8.73
CA LEU A 131 11.22 1.33 8.50
C LEU A 131 11.72 -0.12 8.38
N GLY A 132 13.00 -0.36 8.67
CA GLY A 132 13.60 -1.69 8.56
C GLY A 132 13.82 -2.16 7.11
N LEU A 133 13.77 -1.26 6.13
CA LEU A 133 14.08 -1.59 4.74
C LEU A 133 15.58 -1.57 4.52
N VAL A 134 16.12 -2.63 3.90
CA VAL A 134 17.56 -2.85 3.79
C VAL A 134 18.08 -2.66 2.36
N GLY A 135 19.38 -2.35 2.24
CA GLY A 135 20.06 -2.24 0.95
C GLY A 135 19.85 -0.91 0.22
N MET A 136 19.11 0.03 0.80
CA MET A 136 18.73 1.31 0.17
C MET A 136 19.11 2.52 1.05
N PRO A 137 20.40 2.78 1.30
CA PRO A 137 20.85 3.75 2.30
C PRO A 137 20.44 5.20 2.00
N ASN A 138 20.11 5.50 0.75
CA ASN A 138 19.75 6.85 0.31
C ASN A 138 18.26 7.00 -0.06
N ALA A 139 17.46 5.96 0.18
CA ALA A 139 16.07 5.98 -0.22
C ALA A 139 15.19 6.71 0.80
N GLU A 140 14.29 7.54 0.27
CA GLU A 140 13.20 8.14 1.00
C GLU A 140 11.90 7.37 0.72
N VAL A 141 11.18 7.03 1.77
CA VAL A 141 9.88 6.35 1.69
C VAL A 141 8.78 7.40 1.81
N ILE A 142 7.98 7.51 0.77
CA ILE A 142 6.84 8.42 0.70
C ILE A 142 5.60 7.64 1.11
N ILE A 143 5.00 8.04 2.23
CA ILE A 143 3.82 7.43 2.82
C ILE A 143 2.67 8.42 2.70
N PRO A 144 1.64 8.13 1.89
CA PRO A 144 0.45 8.97 1.82
C PRO A 144 -0.36 8.91 3.12
N PRO A 145 -1.14 9.95 3.45
CA PRO A 145 -2.00 9.91 4.63
C PRO A 145 -3.14 8.91 4.46
N ALA A 146 -3.65 8.39 5.57
CA ALA A 146 -4.96 7.76 5.61
C ALA A 146 -6.00 8.81 6.05
N VAL A 147 -7.06 8.98 5.26
CA VAL A 147 -8.12 9.97 5.55
C VAL A 147 -9.07 9.44 6.62
N THR A 148 -9.45 8.17 6.51
CA THR A 148 -10.26 7.43 7.48
C THR A 148 -9.79 5.98 7.50
N HIS A 149 -10.42 5.14 8.34
CA HIS A 149 -10.13 3.71 8.31
C HIS A 149 -10.61 3.03 7.00
N GLU A 150 -11.59 3.61 6.30
CA GLU A 150 -12.07 3.12 5.00
C GLU A 150 -11.30 3.69 3.80
N ILE A 151 -10.66 4.86 3.95
CA ILE A 151 -9.97 5.56 2.86
C ILE A 151 -8.47 5.57 3.17
N GLY A 152 -7.79 4.55 2.70
CA GLY A 152 -6.36 4.37 2.86
C GLY A 152 -5.52 5.02 1.75
N ALA A 153 -4.24 4.78 1.79
CA ALA A 153 -3.27 5.28 0.82
C ALA A 153 -3.48 4.70 -0.59
N ASP A 154 -4.07 3.52 -0.70
CA ASP A 154 -4.48 2.88 -1.96
C ASP A 154 -5.52 3.71 -2.71
N ALA A 155 -6.56 4.18 -2.02
CA ALA A 155 -7.56 5.07 -2.60
C ALA A 155 -6.95 6.39 -3.09
N ILE A 156 -6.03 6.98 -2.33
CA ILE A 156 -5.33 8.21 -2.71
C ILE A 156 -4.45 7.97 -3.95
N ALA A 157 -3.76 6.83 -4.01
CA ALA A 157 -2.95 6.45 -5.17
C ALA A 157 -3.81 6.32 -6.44
N MET A 158 -5.00 5.70 -6.35
CA MET A 158 -5.94 5.62 -7.46
C MET A 158 -6.44 6.98 -7.93
N LEU A 159 -6.77 7.89 -7.02
CA LEU A 159 -7.18 9.25 -7.36
C LEU A 159 -6.09 9.98 -8.16
N LYS A 160 -4.83 9.82 -7.76
CA LYS A 160 -3.69 10.41 -8.47
C LYS A 160 -3.48 9.84 -9.86
N MET A 161 -3.71 8.54 -10.06
CA MET A 161 -3.56 7.89 -11.36
C MET A 161 -4.62 8.30 -12.38
N THR A 162 -5.79 8.68 -11.92
CA THR A 162 -6.96 8.95 -12.80
C THR A 162 -7.08 10.41 -13.25
N ASN A 163 -6.20 11.32 -12.81
CA ASN A 163 -6.29 12.77 -13.03
C ASN A 163 -7.64 13.38 -12.64
N ILE A 164 -8.38 12.70 -11.79
CA ILE A 164 -9.76 13.02 -11.41
C ILE A 164 -9.86 14.42 -10.75
N LEU A 165 -8.77 14.87 -10.14
CA LEU A 165 -8.68 16.18 -9.49
C LEU A 165 -8.69 17.33 -10.49
N GLU A 166 -8.49 17.07 -11.78
CA GLU A 166 -8.53 18.05 -12.87
C GLU A 166 -9.92 18.13 -13.53
N GLU A 167 -10.78 17.13 -13.24
CA GLU A 167 -12.14 17.08 -13.79
C GLU A 167 -13.05 18.10 -13.10
N LYS A 168 -13.91 18.73 -13.90
CA LYS A 168 -14.89 19.73 -13.39
C LYS A 168 -16.23 19.12 -13.05
N GLU A 169 -16.51 17.93 -13.56
CA GLU A 169 -17.76 17.19 -13.31
C GLU A 169 -17.55 16.11 -12.23
N PRO A 170 -18.61 15.74 -11.51
CA PRO A 170 -18.54 14.63 -10.55
C PRO A 170 -18.08 13.34 -11.22
N VAL A 171 -17.04 12.72 -10.67
CA VAL A 171 -16.48 11.47 -11.16
C VAL A 171 -16.60 10.40 -10.08
N ILE A 172 -16.93 9.18 -10.48
CA ILE A 172 -16.97 8.01 -9.60
C ILE A 172 -15.76 7.15 -9.90
N VAL A 173 -14.94 6.91 -8.88
CA VAL A 173 -13.87 5.93 -8.92
C VAL A 173 -14.38 4.65 -8.28
N VAL A 174 -14.29 3.54 -9.00
CA VAL A 174 -14.68 2.23 -8.50
C VAL A 174 -13.44 1.38 -8.36
N ASP A 175 -13.16 0.99 -7.12
CA ASP A 175 -12.22 -0.07 -6.82
C ASP A 175 -12.98 -1.40 -6.79
N SER A 176 -12.62 -2.30 -7.68
CA SER A 176 -13.19 -3.65 -7.71
C SER A 176 -12.14 -4.62 -7.16
N PRO A 177 -12.45 -5.38 -6.10
CA PRO A 177 -11.55 -6.41 -5.64
C PRO A 177 -11.27 -7.37 -6.80
N ALA A 178 -9.99 -7.69 -6.99
CA ALA A 178 -9.58 -8.66 -8.01
C ALA A 178 -10.25 -10.00 -7.70
N ILE A 179 -11.29 -10.34 -8.46
CA ILE A 179 -11.79 -11.71 -8.48
C ILE A 179 -10.62 -12.53 -9.02
N GLN A 180 -10.11 -13.45 -8.23
CA GLN A 180 -9.16 -14.45 -8.69
C GLN A 180 -9.87 -15.30 -9.76
N ALA A 181 -9.88 -14.83 -10.99
CA ALA A 181 -10.09 -15.69 -12.13
C ALA A 181 -8.82 -16.53 -12.25
N GLU A 182 -8.90 -17.78 -11.89
CA GLU A 182 -7.96 -18.78 -12.39
C GLU A 182 -7.83 -18.61 -13.90
N GLN A 183 -6.56 -18.45 -14.35
CA GLN A 183 -6.16 -18.40 -15.76
C GLN A 183 -6.45 -17.09 -16.49
N THR A 184 -5.57 -16.14 -16.32
CA THR A 184 -4.75 -15.50 -17.37
C THR A 184 -3.88 -14.43 -16.74
N MET A 185 -2.57 -14.56 -16.88
CA MET A 185 -1.60 -13.54 -16.52
C MET A 185 -1.85 -12.27 -17.35
N ARG A 186 -2.60 -11.33 -16.79
CA ARG A 186 -2.54 -9.93 -17.19
C ARG A 186 -2.36 -9.11 -15.93
N PRO A 187 -1.39 -8.18 -15.88
CA PRO A 187 -1.21 -7.31 -14.73
C PRO A 187 -2.51 -6.52 -14.50
N SER A 188 -3.04 -6.54 -13.28
CA SER A 188 -4.26 -5.83 -12.89
C SER A 188 -4.12 -4.29 -12.85
N TRP A 189 -3.12 -3.75 -13.52
CA TRP A 189 -2.87 -2.32 -13.68
C TRP A 189 -3.56 -1.70 -14.89
N TYR A 190 -4.39 -2.46 -15.60
CA TYR A 190 -5.15 -1.89 -16.70
C TYR A 190 -6.40 -1.22 -16.17
N CYS A 191 -6.29 0.06 -15.83
CA CYS A 191 -7.44 0.96 -15.79
C CYS A 191 -7.96 1.06 -17.24
N SER A 192 -9.00 0.28 -17.58
CA SER A 192 -9.66 0.43 -18.86
C SER A 192 -10.34 1.78 -18.88
N ARG A 193 -9.86 2.71 -19.70
CA ARG A 193 -10.62 3.88 -20.11
C ARG A 193 -11.90 3.40 -20.81
N SER A 194 -12.97 3.18 -20.10
CA SER A 194 -14.28 3.15 -20.70
C SER A 194 -14.95 4.50 -20.50
N SER A 195 -14.56 5.46 -21.33
CA SER A 195 -15.36 6.65 -21.55
C SER A 195 -16.62 6.22 -22.33
N ARG A 196 -17.66 5.82 -21.63
CA ARG A 196 -19.02 5.85 -22.16
C ARG A 196 -19.81 6.90 -21.40
N SER A 197 -19.92 8.08 -22.00
CA SER A 197 -20.93 9.06 -21.62
C SER A 197 -22.30 8.43 -21.83
N VAL A 198 -23.00 8.11 -20.75
CA VAL A 198 -24.44 7.86 -20.83
C VAL A 198 -25.10 9.25 -20.85
N ARG A 199 -25.40 9.76 -22.06
CA ARG A 199 -26.35 10.86 -22.21
C ARG A 199 -27.74 10.27 -22.02
N GLY A 200 -28.29 10.38 -20.82
CA GLY A 200 -29.72 10.28 -20.61
C GLY A 200 -30.42 11.50 -21.19
N ARG A 201 -31.22 11.32 -22.22
CA ARG A 201 -32.24 12.32 -22.61
C ARG A 201 -33.46 12.06 -21.73
N MET A 202 -33.92 13.07 -21.04
CA MET A 202 -35.34 13.28 -20.77
C MET A 202 -35.96 14.01 -21.96
#